data_39c570588f9a72adc5968f6e1a4882e7
#
_entry.id   39c570588f9a72adc5968f6e1a4882e7
#
_cell.length_a   1.000
_cell.length_b   1.000
_cell.length_c   1.000
_cell.angle_alpha   90.00
_cell.angle_beta   90.00
_cell.angle_gamma   90.00
#
_symmetry.space_group_name_H-M   'P 1'
#
loop_
_entity.id
_entity.type
_entity.pdbx_description
1 polymer ?
#
loop_
_entity_poly.entity_id
_entity_poly.type
_entity_poly.pdbx_seq_one_letter_code
_entity_poly.pdbx_strand_id
1 'polypeptide(L)'
;MSPEQGWTPLHLIASENERIVAIMPLYIKTDSQGEFIFDWSWADAYYRNGLNYYPKLVSSIPFTPASGPRILIADKTRSREVIEEISRALKQITEESDFSSVHILLANKNEIKDFSQENFSLRTSYSFHWFNNHYLSFENFLQDMTSRQRKNIKKERKKINDQGITVSRICGSEITLEMLET
;
A
#
# COMPACT_ATOMS: atom_id res chain seq x y z
N MET A 1 -12.08 3.44 10.04
CA MET A 1 -11.16 2.36 10.43
C MET A 1 -11.05 2.42 11.93
N SER A 2 -11.12 1.31 12.60
CA SER A 2 -11.01 1.28 14.05
C SER A 2 -9.52 1.19 14.46
N PRO A 3 -9.15 1.77 15.60
CA PRO A 3 -7.82 1.60 16.19
C PRO A 3 -7.43 0.12 16.38
N GLU A 4 -8.41 -0.75 16.52
CA GLU A 4 -8.25 -2.20 16.64
C GLU A 4 -7.55 -2.86 15.43
N GLN A 5 -7.53 -2.18 14.27
CA GLN A 5 -6.86 -2.64 13.06
C GLN A 5 -5.43 -2.07 12.91
N GLY A 6 -4.88 -1.46 13.97
CA GLY A 6 -3.53 -0.89 13.95
C GLY A 6 -3.36 0.36 13.08
N TRP A 7 -4.45 1.01 12.65
CA TRP A 7 -4.45 2.22 11.83
C TRP A 7 -5.18 3.35 12.56
N THR A 8 -4.45 4.29 13.15
CA THR A 8 -5.03 5.47 13.81
C THR A 8 -4.77 6.70 12.91
N PRO A 9 -5.83 7.38 12.42
CA PRO A 9 -5.65 8.56 11.56
C PRO A 9 -4.94 9.70 12.29
N LEU A 10 -3.97 10.31 11.61
CA LEU A 10 -3.25 11.52 12.03
C LEU A 10 -2.95 12.38 10.78
N HIS A 11 -4.00 12.72 10.02
CA HIS A 11 -3.82 13.39 8.74
C HIS A 11 -3.21 14.78 8.91
N LEU A 12 -2.26 15.13 8.03
CA LEU A 12 -1.69 16.47 7.97
C LEU A 12 -2.49 17.35 7.01
N ILE A 13 -2.74 18.57 7.45
CA ILE A 13 -3.38 19.61 6.65
C ILE A 13 -2.43 20.82 6.64
N ALA A 14 -1.97 21.20 5.46
CA ALA A 14 -1.26 22.45 5.27
C ALA A 14 -2.26 23.53 4.87
N SER A 15 -2.19 24.68 5.54
CA SER A 15 -3.04 25.83 5.25
C SER A 15 -2.24 27.11 5.17
N GLU A 16 -2.66 28.02 4.29
CA GLU A 16 -2.11 29.35 4.12
C GLU A 16 -3.26 30.36 4.06
N ASN A 17 -3.23 31.38 4.92
CA ASN A 17 -4.31 32.37 5.01
C ASN A 17 -5.72 31.73 5.10
N GLU A 18 -5.87 30.75 5.98
CA GLU A 18 -7.12 29.98 6.23
C GLU A 18 -7.56 29.09 5.05
N ARG A 19 -6.80 29.01 3.97
CA ARG A 19 -7.07 28.13 2.84
C ARG A 19 -6.23 26.88 2.92
N ILE A 20 -6.86 25.73 2.72
CA ILE A 20 -6.13 24.46 2.62
C ILE A 20 -5.35 24.43 1.30
N VAL A 21 -4.04 24.28 1.40
CA VAL A 21 -3.13 24.19 0.26
C VAL A 21 -2.67 22.77 0.00
N ALA A 22 -2.65 21.92 1.02
CA ALA A 22 -2.38 20.48 0.84
C ALA A 22 -2.97 19.65 1.96
N ILE A 23 -3.20 18.37 1.65
CA ILE A 23 -3.62 17.32 2.60
C ILE A 23 -2.76 16.10 2.38
N MET A 24 -2.24 15.51 3.46
CA MET A 24 -1.52 14.25 3.44
C MET A 24 -2.23 13.25 4.35
N PRO A 25 -2.83 12.16 3.81
CA PRO A 25 -3.27 11.05 4.63
C PRO A 25 -2.09 10.44 5.38
N LEU A 26 -2.13 10.49 6.70
CA LEU A 26 -1.10 9.98 7.59
C LEU A 26 -1.77 9.17 8.68
N TYR A 27 -1.11 8.12 9.14
CA TYR A 27 -1.61 7.22 10.16
C TYR A 27 -0.52 6.85 11.15
N ILE A 28 -0.90 6.71 12.41
CA ILE A 28 -0.08 6.05 13.42
C ILE A 28 -0.30 4.55 13.26
N LYS A 29 0.80 3.79 13.15
CA LYS A 29 0.80 2.34 13.00
C LYS A 29 1.43 1.66 14.20
N THR A 30 0.72 0.68 14.74
CA THR A 30 1.18 -0.16 15.86
C THR A 30 1.65 -1.56 15.41
N ASP A 31 1.49 -1.86 14.13
CA ASP A 31 1.96 -3.06 13.44
C ASP A 31 2.14 -2.76 11.94
N SER A 32 2.60 -3.72 11.13
CA SER A 32 2.76 -3.53 9.67
C SER A 32 1.67 -4.22 8.84
N GLN A 33 0.54 -4.57 9.43
CA GLN A 33 -0.56 -5.19 8.69
C GLN A 33 -1.27 -4.16 7.80
N GLY A 34 -1.66 -4.61 6.62
CA GLY A 34 -2.39 -3.78 5.66
C GLY A 34 -1.54 -2.75 4.90
N GLU A 35 -0.22 -2.73 5.08
CA GLU A 35 0.70 -1.84 4.36
C GLU A 35 1.13 -2.41 3.00
N PHE A 36 1.15 -3.74 2.86
CA PHE A 36 1.68 -4.49 1.70
C PHE A 36 3.15 -4.20 1.38
N ILE A 37 3.87 -3.54 2.27
CA ILE A 37 5.32 -3.39 2.28
C ILE A 37 5.83 -4.12 3.51
N PHE A 38 6.44 -5.29 3.31
CA PHE A 38 6.84 -6.17 4.40
C PHE A 38 8.14 -5.68 5.03
N ASP A 39 8.06 -5.13 6.22
CA ASP A 39 9.18 -4.58 6.99
C ASP A 39 9.40 -5.28 8.34
N TRP A 40 8.85 -6.46 8.51
CA TRP A 40 8.99 -7.25 9.75
C TRP A 40 10.45 -7.52 10.13
N SER A 41 11.34 -7.68 9.14
CA SER A 41 12.78 -7.83 9.42
C SER A 41 13.40 -6.58 10.05
N TRP A 42 12.86 -5.40 9.77
CA TRP A 42 13.27 -4.15 10.40
C TRP A 42 12.74 -4.06 11.82
N ALA A 43 11.47 -4.40 12.03
CA ALA A 43 10.87 -4.46 13.35
C ALA A 43 11.64 -5.43 14.27
N ASP A 44 12.00 -6.61 13.75
CA ASP A 44 12.81 -7.61 14.44
C ASP A 44 14.24 -7.09 14.76
N ALA A 45 14.86 -6.38 13.82
CA ALA A 45 16.18 -5.77 14.05
C ALA A 45 16.14 -4.70 15.16
N TYR A 46 15.12 -3.84 15.17
CA TYR A 46 14.91 -2.86 16.25
C TYR A 46 14.76 -3.58 17.59
N TYR A 47 13.87 -4.56 17.65
CA TYR A 47 13.62 -5.33 18.87
C TYR A 47 14.87 -6.02 19.41
N ARG A 48 15.68 -6.66 18.55
CA ARG A 48 16.96 -7.29 18.94
C ARG A 48 17.97 -6.32 19.51
N ASN A 49 17.87 -5.04 19.17
CA ASN A 49 18.73 -3.98 19.69
C ASN A 49 18.08 -3.20 20.87
N GLY A 50 16.99 -3.70 21.44
CA GLY A 50 16.31 -3.05 22.57
C GLY A 50 15.56 -1.77 22.20
N LEU A 51 15.24 -1.58 20.91
CA LEU A 51 14.53 -0.41 20.39
C LEU A 51 13.10 -0.79 20.01
N ASN A 52 12.19 0.19 20.08
CA ASN A 52 10.82 0.03 19.63
C ASN A 52 10.71 0.45 18.16
N TYR A 53 10.21 -0.44 17.30
CA TYR A 53 9.88 -0.13 15.90
C TYR A 53 8.49 0.50 15.77
N TYR A 54 7.60 0.21 16.69
CA TYR A 54 6.27 0.79 16.77
C TYR A 54 6.14 1.64 18.05
N PRO A 55 5.30 2.69 18.02
CA PRO A 55 4.52 3.17 16.88
C PRO A 55 5.40 3.87 15.83
N LYS A 56 4.94 3.83 14.56
CA LYS A 56 5.54 4.56 13.44
C LYS A 56 4.48 5.34 12.68
N LEU A 57 4.90 6.31 11.88
CA LEU A 57 4.01 7.05 11.00
C LEU A 57 4.00 6.44 9.59
N VAL A 58 2.82 6.30 8.98
CA VAL A 58 2.67 5.76 7.63
C VAL A 58 1.72 6.61 6.81
N SER A 59 2.18 7.03 5.63
CA SER A 59 1.31 7.57 4.58
C SER A 59 1.12 6.53 3.48
N SER A 60 -0.09 6.02 3.38
CA SER A 60 -0.51 5.07 2.35
C SER A 60 -2.03 5.02 2.24
N ILE A 61 -2.56 4.22 1.32
CA ILE A 61 -3.96 3.84 1.32
C ILE A 61 -4.08 2.55 2.13
N PRO A 62 -4.74 2.56 3.28
CA PRO A 62 -4.86 1.38 4.13
C PRO A 62 -5.46 0.18 3.38
N PHE A 63 -4.88 -0.99 3.58
CA PHE A 63 -5.30 -2.25 2.96
C PHE A 63 -5.35 -2.24 1.43
N THR A 64 -4.65 -1.27 0.78
CA THR A 64 -4.72 -1.12 -0.69
C THR A 64 -3.32 -0.86 -1.26
N PRO A 65 -2.69 -1.83 -1.94
CA PRO A 65 -1.34 -1.70 -2.50
C PRO A 65 -1.35 -0.92 -3.83
N ALA A 66 -1.94 0.28 -3.83
CA ALA A 66 -2.04 1.12 -5.01
C ALA A 66 -1.02 2.27 -4.97
N SER A 67 -0.27 2.44 -6.05
CA SER A 67 0.60 3.59 -6.24
C SER A 67 -0.21 4.83 -6.60
N GLY A 68 0.22 5.98 -6.09
CA GLY A 68 -0.44 7.25 -6.37
C GLY A 68 0.12 8.39 -5.53
N PRO A 69 -0.47 9.59 -5.62
CA PRO A 69 -0.06 10.71 -4.80
C PRO A 69 -0.32 10.42 -3.32
N ARG A 70 0.64 10.78 -2.48
CA ARG A 70 0.54 10.74 -1.02
C ARG A 70 0.26 12.10 -0.42
N ILE A 71 0.48 13.14 -1.22
CA ILE A 71 0.08 14.51 -0.88
C ILE A 71 -0.87 15.02 -1.95
N LEU A 72 -2.03 15.47 -1.52
CA LEU A 72 -3.02 16.14 -2.37
C LEU A 72 -2.74 17.65 -2.30
N ILE A 73 -2.21 18.22 -3.36
CA ILE A 73 -1.78 19.65 -3.43
C ILE A 73 -2.74 20.41 -4.33
N ALA A 74 -3.27 21.53 -3.82
CA ALA A 74 -4.25 22.36 -4.53
C ALA A 74 -3.62 23.03 -5.76
N ASP A 75 -2.41 23.59 -5.62
CA ASP A 75 -1.64 24.17 -6.71
C ASP A 75 -0.36 23.37 -6.96
N LYS A 76 -0.37 22.58 -8.03
CA LYS A 76 0.74 21.70 -8.40
C LYS A 76 2.02 22.45 -8.79
N THR A 77 1.96 23.72 -9.10
CA THR A 77 3.16 24.55 -9.40
C THR A 77 4.01 24.74 -8.14
N ARG A 78 3.41 24.65 -6.96
CA ARG A 78 4.06 24.77 -5.64
C ARG A 78 4.42 23.42 -5.01
N SER A 79 4.34 22.32 -5.77
CA SER A 79 4.52 20.95 -5.22
C SER A 79 5.83 20.81 -4.45
N ARG A 80 6.91 21.36 -4.96
CA ARG A 80 8.23 21.27 -4.32
C ARG A 80 8.25 21.94 -2.94
N GLU A 81 7.76 23.18 -2.86
CA GLU A 81 7.67 23.95 -1.62
C GLU A 81 6.80 23.24 -0.57
N VAL A 82 5.63 22.76 -1.00
CA VAL A 82 4.71 22.02 -0.11
C VAL A 82 5.33 20.74 0.42
N ILE A 83 6.04 19.97 -0.42
CA ILE A 83 6.70 18.72 0.01
C ILE A 83 7.83 19.02 1.00
N GLU A 84 8.58 20.11 0.82
CA GLU A 84 9.61 20.56 1.75
C GLU A 84 9.01 20.87 3.13
N GLU A 85 7.93 21.64 3.19
CA GLU A 85 7.26 21.98 4.45
C GLU A 85 6.66 20.76 5.14
N ILE A 86 5.98 19.87 4.39
CA ILE A 86 5.44 18.63 4.93
C ILE A 86 6.57 17.71 5.43
N SER A 87 7.69 17.64 4.71
CA SER A 87 8.85 16.85 5.14
C SER A 87 9.43 17.36 6.45
N ARG A 88 9.48 18.67 6.64
CA ARG A 88 9.91 19.32 7.90
C ARG A 88 8.95 18.96 9.04
N ALA A 89 7.64 19.10 8.81
CA ALA A 89 6.62 18.77 9.79
C ALA A 89 6.65 17.28 10.19
N LEU A 90 6.84 16.37 9.23
CA LEU A 90 6.95 14.94 9.49
C LEU A 90 8.14 14.61 10.40
N LYS A 91 9.30 15.20 10.14
CA LYS A 91 10.50 15.03 10.98
C LYS A 91 10.27 15.55 12.38
N GLN A 92 9.73 16.75 12.49
CA GLN A 92 9.41 17.36 13.78
C GLN A 92 8.42 16.50 14.59
N ILE A 93 7.32 16.06 14.00
CA ILE A 93 6.34 15.19 14.67
C ILE A 93 7.00 13.89 15.12
N THR A 94 7.88 13.31 14.29
CA THR A 94 8.58 12.07 14.61
C THR A 94 9.50 12.24 15.82
N GLU A 95 10.22 13.34 15.89
CA GLU A 95 11.16 13.65 16.98
C GLU A 95 10.42 14.01 18.29
N GLU A 96 9.33 14.77 18.22
CA GLU A 96 8.59 15.26 19.39
C GLU A 96 7.64 14.21 20.00
N SER A 97 7.23 13.22 19.24
CA SER A 97 6.16 12.26 19.64
C SER A 97 6.61 10.81 19.83
N ASP A 98 7.91 10.57 19.90
CA ASP A 98 8.50 9.22 20.11
C ASP A 98 8.07 8.17 19.07
N PHE A 99 7.83 8.61 17.84
CA PHE A 99 7.64 7.68 16.72
C PHE A 99 8.99 7.20 16.21
N SER A 100 9.09 5.90 15.92
CA SER A 100 10.35 5.29 15.46
C SER A 100 10.79 5.78 14.09
N SER A 101 9.84 6.09 13.23
CA SER A 101 10.09 6.42 11.84
C SER A 101 8.83 6.94 11.13
N VAL A 102 9.01 7.51 9.94
CA VAL A 102 7.93 7.84 9.01
C VAL A 102 8.15 7.12 7.68
N HIS A 103 7.10 6.50 7.16
CA HIS A 103 7.09 5.74 5.93
C HIS A 103 6.09 6.32 4.93
N ILE A 104 6.54 6.62 3.73
CA ILE A 104 5.70 7.10 2.63
C ILE A 104 5.67 5.98 1.60
N LEU A 105 4.58 5.21 1.59
CA LEU A 105 4.50 3.96 0.85
C LEU A 105 3.83 4.15 -0.52
N LEU A 106 4.37 3.50 -1.55
CA LEU A 106 3.79 3.46 -2.90
C LEU A 106 3.50 4.86 -3.50
N ALA A 107 4.33 5.85 -3.14
CA ALA A 107 4.25 7.20 -3.71
C ALA A 107 4.55 7.19 -5.22
N ASN A 108 4.12 8.20 -5.94
CA ASN A 108 4.42 8.35 -7.35
C ASN A 108 5.89 8.79 -7.57
N LYS A 109 6.40 8.66 -8.81
CA LYS A 109 7.80 8.91 -9.13
C LYS A 109 8.26 10.36 -8.83
N ASN A 110 7.38 11.34 -9.00
CA ASN A 110 7.72 12.75 -8.75
C ASN A 110 7.87 13.00 -7.24
N GLU A 111 6.90 12.54 -6.45
CA GLU A 111 6.98 12.64 -4.99
C GLU A 111 8.20 11.92 -4.43
N ILE A 112 8.53 10.71 -4.94
CA ILE A 112 9.74 9.97 -4.54
C ILE A 112 10.99 10.83 -4.76
N LYS A 113 11.10 11.49 -5.92
CA LYS A 113 12.22 12.37 -6.22
C LYS A 113 12.30 13.54 -5.24
N ASP A 114 11.17 14.18 -4.96
CA ASP A 114 11.11 15.34 -4.10
C ASP A 114 11.42 14.97 -2.63
N PHE A 115 10.82 13.89 -2.10
CA PHE A 115 11.14 13.39 -0.77
C PHE A 115 12.60 12.94 -0.62
N SER A 116 13.20 12.38 -1.68
CA SER A 116 14.63 12.02 -1.65
C SER A 116 15.53 13.25 -1.49
N GLN A 117 15.14 14.42 -2.00
CA GLN A 117 15.84 15.67 -1.80
C GLN A 117 15.70 16.21 -0.36
N GLU A 118 14.67 15.76 0.36
CA GLU A 118 14.43 16.04 1.78
C GLU A 118 15.05 14.99 2.73
N ASN A 119 16.06 14.25 2.27
CA ASN A 119 16.78 13.21 3.04
C ASN A 119 15.91 12.02 3.47
N PHE A 120 14.84 11.71 2.73
CA PHE A 120 14.16 10.44 2.87
C PHE A 120 14.91 9.35 2.08
N SER A 121 15.15 8.23 2.75
CA SER A 121 15.80 7.08 2.11
C SER A 121 14.83 6.33 1.21
N LEU A 122 15.24 6.02 -0.01
CA LEU A 122 14.44 5.23 -0.93
C LEU A 122 14.54 3.73 -0.60
N ARG A 123 13.40 3.10 -0.41
CA ARG A 123 13.27 1.65 -0.34
C ARG A 123 12.54 1.13 -1.58
N THR A 124 13.11 0.14 -2.24
CA THR A 124 12.50 -0.52 -3.40
C THR A 124 11.95 -1.89 -3.01
N SER A 125 10.83 -2.25 -3.61
CA SER A 125 10.21 -3.57 -3.50
C SER A 125 9.79 -4.06 -4.88
N TYR A 126 9.47 -5.36 -4.97
CA TYR A 126 9.03 -5.95 -6.22
C TYR A 126 7.53 -6.15 -6.21
N SER A 127 6.90 -5.85 -7.36
CA SER A 127 5.49 -6.16 -7.62
C SER A 127 5.39 -6.96 -8.91
N PHE A 128 4.63 -8.05 -8.85
CA PHE A 128 4.41 -8.90 -10.02
C PHE A 128 3.11 -8.48 -10.69
N HIS A 129 3.18 -8.21 -11.98
CA HIS A 129 2.04 -7.85 -12.80
C HIS A 129 1.85 -8.89 -13.89
N TRP A 130 0.62 -9.34 -14.07
CA TRP A 130 0.25 -10.12 -15.22
C TRP A 130 -0.34 -9.19 -16.29
N PHE A 131 0.14 -9.33 -17.52
CA PHE A 131 -0.38 -8.59 -18.68
C PHE A 131 -0.99 -9.57 -19.66
N ASN A 132 -2.19 -9.26 -20.17
CA ASN A 132 -2.79 -10.06 -21.22
C ASN A 132 -1.99 -9.86 -22.53
N ASN A 133 -1.29 -10.89 -22.95
CA ASN A 133 -0.53 -10.93 -24.19
C ASN A 133 -1.44 -11.35 -25.38
N HIS A 134 -2.59 -10.70 -25.51
CA HIS A 134 -3.61 -10.98 -26.54
C HIS A 134 -4.18 -12.41 -26.49
N TYR A 135 -4.23 -13.03 -25.33
CA TYR A 135 -4.85 -14.34 -25.17
C TYR A 135 -6.35 -14.23 -25.39
N LEU A 136 -6.86 -15.00 -26.35
CA LEU A 136 -8.27 -15.09 -26.68
C LEU A 136 -9.02 -16.11 -25.83
N SER A 137 -8.28 -17.05 -25.20
CA SER A 137 -8.83 -18.08 -24.33
C SER A 137 -7.82 -18.49 -23.27
N PHE A 138 -8.30 -19.19 -22.25
CA PHE A 138 -7.44 -19.79 -21.23
C PHE A 138 -6.48 -20.83 -21.82
N GLU A 139 -6.89 -21.57 -22.83
CA GLU A 139 -6.04 -22.51 -23.55
C GLU A 139 -4.91 -21.81 -24.27
N ASN A 140 -5.15 -20.65 -24.91
CA ASN A 140 -4.08 -19.84 -25.49
C ASN A 140 -3.07 -19.40 -24.43
N PHE A 141 -3.55 -18.90 -23.29
CA PHE A 141 -2.68 -18.54 -22.16
C PHE A 141 -1.82 -19.72 -21.69
N LEU A 142 -2.42 -20.92 -21.59
CA LEU A 142 -1.68 -22.12 -21.18
C LEU A 142 -0.59 -22.53 -22.19
N GLN A 143 -0.72 -22.16 -23.46
CA GLN A 143 0.28 -22.50 -24.49
C GLN A 143 1.62 -21.81 -24.25
N ASP A 144 1.63 -20.61 -23.66
CA ASP A 144 2.85 -19.88 -23.31
C ASP A 144 3.59 -20.48 -22.09
N MET A 145 2.96 -21.43 -21.42
CA MET A 145 3.55 -22.09 -20.25
C MET A 145 4.36 -23.32 -20.63
N THR A 146 5.33 -23.66 -19.79
CA THR A 146 6.03 -24.94 -19.92
C THR A 146 5.05 -26.12 -19.80
N SER A 147 5.39 -27.24 -20.41
CA SER A 147 4.54 -28.44 -20.36
C SER A 147 4.23 -28.88 -18.92
N ARG A 148 5.17 -28.70 -18.01
CA ARG A 148 5.01 -29.01 -16.58
C ARG A 148 3.99 -28.08 -15.91
N GLN A 149 4.11 -26.78 -16.09
CA GLN A 149 3.19 -25.79 -15.53
C GLN A 149 1.77 -25.99 -16.05
N ARG A 150 1.62 -26.14 -17.37
CA ARG A 150 0.34 -26.42 -18.02
C ARG A 150 -0.34 -27.67 -17.45
N LYS A 151 0.42 -28.75 -17.28
CA LYS A 151 -0.08 -30.02 -16.74
C LYS A 151 -0.56 -29.86 -15.27
N ASN A 152 0.20 -29.11 -14.47
CA ASN A 152 -0.16 -28.84 -13.09
C ASN A 152 -1.46 -28.03 -12.99
N ILE A 153 -1.56 -26.91 -13.72
CA ILE A 153 -2.77 -26.08 -13.71
C ILE A 153 -4.01 -26.87 -14.16
N LYS A 154 -3.88 -27.66 -15.23
CA LYS A 154 -4.99 -28.52 -15.69
C LYS A 154 -5.39 -29.55 -14.64
N LYS A 155 -4.43 -30.13 -13.94
CA LYS A 155 -4.68 -31.10 -12.86
C LYS A 155 -5.39 -30.44 -11.68
N GLU A 156 -4.96 -29.26 -11.26
CA GLU A 156 -5.57 -28.51 -10.16
C GLU A 156 -7.02 -28.13 -10.47
N ARG A 157 -7.27 -27.59 -11.65
CA ARG A 157 -8.64 -27.26 -12.09
C ARG A 157 -9.53 -28.51 -12.17
N LYS A 158 -9.00 -29.62 -12.68
CA LYS A 158 -9.73 -30.89 -12.73
C LYS A 158 -10.10 -31.33 -11.33
N LYS A 159 -9.17 -31.24 -10.36
CA LYS A 159 -9.43 -31.67 -8.98
C LYS A 159 -10.61 -30.90 -8.35
N ILE A 160 -10.73 -29.60 -8.63
CA ILE A 160 -11.86 -28.77 -8.15
C ILE A 160 -13.18 -29.28 -8.75
N ASN A 161 -13.20 -29.51 -10.06
CA ASN A 161 -14.39 -30.05 -10.75
C ASN A 161 -14.79 -31.47 -10.25
N ASP A 162 -13.78 -32.31 -10.03
CA ASP A 162 -13.99 -33.70 -9.56
C ASP A 162 -14.55 -33.71 -8.12
N GLN A 163 -14.33 -32.64 -7.34
CA GLN A 163 -14.90 -32.44 -6.00
C GLN A 163 -16.33 -31.86 -6.02
N GLY A 164 -16.89 -31.60 -7.20
CA GLY A 164 -18.21 -30.97 -7.34
C GLY A 164 -18.27 -29.49 -6.96
N ILE A 165 -17.11 -28.82 -6.83
CA ILE A 165 -17.05 -27.41 -6.49
C ILE A 165 -17.37 -26.59 -7.74
N THR A 166 -18.39 -25.73 -7.64
CA THR A 166 -18.77 -24.78 -8.68
C THR A 166 -18.25 -23.39 -8.31
N VAL A 167 -17.58 -22.73 -9.27
CA VAL A 167 -17.11 -21.34 -9.11
C VAL A 167 -17.93 -20.45 -10.02
N SER A 168 -18.63 -19.48 -9.44
CA SER A 168 -19.38 -18.48 -10.18
C SER A 168 -18.82 -17.07 -9.92
N ARG A 169 -18.89 -16.20 -10.93
CA ARG A 169 -18.57 -14.79 -10.81
C ARG A 169 -19.85 -13.99 -10.63
N ILE A 170 -19.96 -13.26 -9.53
CA ILE A 170 -21.12 -12.43 -9.21
C ILE A 170 -20.66 -10.96 -9.28
N CYS A 171 -21.43 -10.12 -10.00
CA CYS A 171 -21.17 -8.69 -10.10
C CYS A 171 -21.85 -7.91 -8.98
N GLY A 172 -21.36 -6.72 -8.64
CA GLY A 172 -21.78 -5.97 -7.46
C GLY A 172 -23.29 -5.78 -7.29
N SER A 173 -24.06 -5.61 -8.38
CA SER A 173 -25.53 -5.51 -8.34
C SER A 173 -26.26 -6.84 -8.02
N GLU A 174 -25.56 -7.96 -8.12
CA GLU A 174 -26.09 -9.32 -7.89
C GLU A 174 -25.68 -9.85 -6.50
N ILE A 175 -24.81 -9.12 -5.77
CA ILE A 175 -24.36 -9.49 -4.43
C ILE A 175 -25.50 -9.22 -3.44
N THR A 176 -25.96 -10.27 -2.74
CA THR A 176 -26.95 -10.16 -1.67
C THR A 176 -26.29 -10.11 -0.30
N LEU A 177 -27.00 -9.60 0.72
CA LEU A 177 -26.49 -9.59 2.09
C LEU A 177 -26.22 -11.01 2.60
N GLU A 178 -27.05 -12.00 2.25
CA GLU A 178 -26.88 -13.40 2.60
C GLU A 178 -25.55 -13.97 2.08
N MET A 179 -25.07 -13.54 0.91
CA MET A 179 -23.77 -13.95 0.36
C MET A 179 -22.58 -13.35 1.11
N LEU A 180 -22.77 -12.28 1.89
CA LEU A 180 -21.72 -11.65 2.68
C LEU A 180 -21.66 -12.18 4.12
N GLU A 181 -22.67 -12.91 4.57
CA GLU A 181 -22.77 -13.45 5.93
C GLU A 181 -22.29 -14.90 6.04
N THR A 182 -21.80 -15.51 4.93
CA THR A 182 -21.22 -16.87 4.87
C THR A 182 -19.71 -16.84 4.94
#